data_a809206d87302da3395d28e664e5bccf
#
_entry.id   a809206d87302da3395d28e664e5bccf
#
_cell.length_a   1.000
_cell.length_b   1.000
_cell.length_c   1.000
_cell.angle_alpha   90.00
_cell.angle_beta   90.00
_cell.angle_gamma   90.00
#
_symmetry.space_group_name_H-M   'P 1'
#
loop_
_entity.id
_entity.type
_entity.pdbx_description
1 polymer ?
#
loop_
_entity_poly.entity_id
_entity_poly.type
_entity_poly.pdbx_seq_one_letter_code
_entity_poly.pdbx_strand_id
1 'polypeptide(L)'
;MTKRLVLLAALLASACLGAPAARAQDFWQLTARQPLVIKGWTRTPIGARQFCLDRPDECEPLEASAGPVPLTDRAWHQLDTVNRRFNLDILPVTDQAFYDRREYWTYPDRYGDCEDYALAKRRALIELGWPADSLLMALVRQSNGDAHAVLVAITDLGHFVLDNLAGDVVGWDQTDYKFIKMQSPATLDRWVELVDDRVLWVASR
;
A
#
# COMPACT_ATOMS: atom_id res chain seq x y z
N MET A 1 -3.87 73.64 42.88
CA MET A 1 -3.54 72.17 43.13
C MET A 1 -4.20 71.35 42.06
N THR A 2 -3.48 71.11 40.98
CA THR A 2 -3.99 70.40 39.79
C THR A 2 -3.38 68.98 39.75
N LYS A 3 -4.21 67.96 39.96
CA LYS A 3 -3.84 66.55 39.88
C LYS A 3 -3.81 66.12 38.41
N ARG A 4 -2.64 65.77 37.89
CA ARG A 4 -2.47 65.11 36.55
C ARG A 4 -2.77 63.62 36.67
N LEU A 5 -3.74 63.17 35.90
CA LEU A 5 -4.10 61.75 35.71
C LEU A 5 -3.21 61.21 34.64
N VAL A 6 -2.38 60.19 34.95
CA VAL A 6 -1.56 59.47 34.00
C VAL A 6 -2.35 58.22 33.58
N LEU A 7 -2.80 58.21 32.33
CA LEU A 7 -3.38 57.00 31.71
C LEU A 7 -2.25 56.10 31.25
N LEU A 8 -2.14 54.91 31.87
CA LEU A 8 -1.31 53.81 31.33
C LEU A 8 -2.12 53.07 30.25
N ALA A 9 -1.69 53.16 29.00
CA ALA A 9 -2.19 52.33 27.93
C ALA A 9 -1.46 50.97 27.96
N ALA A 10 -2.17 49.92 28.30
CA ALA A 10 -1.69 48.54 28.22
C ALA A 10 -1.80 48.03 26.76
N LEU A 11 -0.66 47.86 26.12
CA LEU A 11 -0.55 47.19 24.81
C LEU A 11 -0.70 45.68 25.01
N LEU A 12 -1.86 45.14 24.64
CA LEU A 12 -2.07 43.69 24.51
C LEU A 12 -1.41 43.20 23.21
N ALA A 13 -0.24 42.58 23.31
CA ALA A 13 0.38 41.87 22.22
C ALA A 13 -0.34 40.54 22.02
N SER A 14 -1.17 40.44 20.99
CA SER A 14 -1.76 39.17 20.52
C SER A 14 -0.65 38.31 19.91
N ALA A 15 -0.17 37.33 20.66
CA ALA A 15 0.65 36.29 20.13
C ALA A 15 -0.22 35.34 19.26
N CYS A 16 -0.15 35.49 17.94
CA CYS A 16 -0.65 34.48 17.01
C CYS A 16 0.20 33.23 17.19
N LEU A 17 -0.30 32.28 17.98
CA LEU A 17 0.22 30.91 17.98
C LEU A 17 -0.10 30.30 16.61
N GLY A 18 0.85 30.37 15.68
CA GLY A 18 0.80 29.64 14.43
C GLY A 18 0.68 28.15 14.74
N ALA A 19 -0.42 27.53 14.29
CA ALA A 19 -0.53 26.08 14.31
C ALA A 19 0.69 25.49 13.59
N PRO A 20 1.35 24.46 14.14
CA PRO A 20 2.44 23.81 13.43
C PRO A 20 1.87 23.31 12.10
N ALA A 21 2.43 23.78 10.98
CA ALA A 21 2.19 23.19 9.68
C ALA A 21 2.42 21.68 9.83
N ALA A 22 1.42 20.88 9.44
CA ALA A 22 1.58 19.43 9.37
C ALA A 22 2.88 19.17 8.62
N ARG A 23 3.86 18.59 9.32
CA ARG A 23 5.15 18.23 8.74
C ARG A 23 4.85 17.32 7.55
N ALA A 24 5.21 17.75 6.35
CA ALA A 24 5.54 16.82 5.30
C ALA A 24 6.52 15.83 5.95
N GLN A 25 6.07 14.59 6.15
CA GLN A 25 6.91 13.58 6.78
C GLN A 25 8.19 13.53 5.98
N ASP A 26 9.31 13.65 6.67
CA ASP A 26 10.62 13.78 6.07
C ASP A 26 10.89 12.51 5.24
N PHE A 27 10.51 12.54 3.96
CA PHE A 27 10.85 11.54 2.95
C PHE A 27 12.35 11.16 3.03
N TRP A 28 13.19 12.10 3.37
CA TRP A 28 14.64 11.97 3.54
C TRP A 28 15.07 11.06 4.72
N GLN A 29 14.15 10.64 5.59
CA GLN A 29 14.42 9.68 6.67
C GLN A 29 14.10 8.23 6.29
N LEU A 30 13.67 7.96 5.06
CA LEU A 30 13.52 6.60 4.55
C LEU A 30 14.92 6.01 4.32
N THR A 31 15.47 5.37 5.34
CA THR A 31 16.64 4.50 5.16
C THR A 31 16.24 3.28 4.32
N ALA A 32 17.14 2.82 3.46
CA ALA A 32 16.93 1.61 2.67
C ALA A 32 16.48 0.46 3.59
N ARG A 33 15.34 -0.15 3.27
CA ARG A 33 14.74 -1.23 4.05
C ARG A 33 15.15 -2.57 3.49
N GLN A 34 15.14 -3.60 4.35
CA GLN A 34 15.38 -4.95 3.89
C GLN A 34 14.27 -5.36 2.89
N PRO A 35 14.62 -5.95 1.74
CA PRO A 35 13.62 -6.45 0.81
C PRO A 35 12.93 -7.70 1.37
N LEU A 36 11.72 -8.00 0.87
CA LEU A 36 11.09 -9.31 1.04
C LEU A 36 11.98 -10.39 0.42
N VAL A 37 12.26 -11.45 1.16
CA VAL A 37 13.14 -12.53 0.73
C VAL A 37 12.31 -13.64 0.09
N ILE A 38 12.64 -13.99 -1.15
CA ILE A 38 12.01 -15.09 -1.89
C ILE A 38 12.65 -16.42 -1.47
N LYS A 39 11.81 -17.38 -1.05
CA LYS A 39 12.22 -18.73 -0.70
C LYS A 39 12.26 -19.66 -1.92
N GLY A 40 11.27 -19.55 -2.81
CA GLY A 40 11.14 -20.39 -3.99
C GLY A 40 9.73 -20.33 -4.59
N TRP A 41 9.47 -21.14 -5.59
CA TRP A 41 8.18 -21.19 -6.24
C TRP A 41 7.10 -21.80 -5.36
N THR A 42 5.88 -21.26 -5.47
CA THR A 42 4.72 -21.78 -4.77
C THR A 42 3.49 -21.83 -5.67
N ARG A 43 2.39 -22.41 -5.18
CA ARG A 43 1.14 -22.48 -5.94
C ARG A 43 0.52 -21.09 -6.05
N THR A 44 0.14 -20.71 -7.27
CA THR A 44 -0.67 -19.53 -7.55
C THR A 44 -2.01 -19.64 -6.83
N PRO A 45 -2.48 -18.58 -6.14
CA PRO A 45 -3.83 -18.54 -5.56
C PRO A 45 -4.90 -18.82 -6.61
N ILE A 46 -6.00 -19.44 -6.22
CA ILE A 46 -7.02 -19.85 -7.19
C ILE A 46 -7.67 -18.65 -7.88
N GLY A 47 -7.96 -17.58 -7.12
CA GLY A 47 -8.51 -16.34 -7.67
C GLY A 47 -7.54 -15.67 -8.67
N ALA A 48 -6.26 -15.56 -8.31
CA ALA A 48 -5.23 -15.02 -9.20
C ALA A 48 -5.08 -15.84 -10.48
N ARG A 49 -5.14 -17.18 -10.38
CA ARG A 49 -5.09 -18.06 -11.55
C ARG A 49 -6.28 -17.84 -12.48
N GLN A 50 -7.49 -17.73 -11.91
CA GLN A 50 -8.69 -17.49 -12.70
C GLN A 50 -8.63 -16.11 -13.36
N PHE A 51 -8.18 -15.08 -12.63
CA PHE A 51 -7.97 -13.74 -13.17
C PHE A 51 -7.03 -13.74 -14.39
N CYS A 52 -5.92 -14.48 -14.33
CA CYS A 52 -5.00 -14.60 -15.48
C CYS A 52 -5.59 -15.37 -16.66
N LEU A 53 -6.49 -16.34 -16.41
CA LEU A 53 -7.20 -17.03 -17.49
C LEU A 53 -8.22 -16.12 -18.19
N ASP A 54 -8.90 -15.28 -17.42
CA ASP A 54 -9.91 -14.35 -17.92
C ASP A 54 -9.28 -13.09 -18.56
N ARG A 55 -8.05 -12.73 -18.16
CA ARG A 55 -7.28 -11.56 -18.63
C ARG A 55 -5.80 -11.94 -18.82
N PRO A 56 -5.49 -12.68 -19.88
CA PRO A 56 -4.12 -13.17 -20.10
C PRO A 56 -3.10 -12.06 -20.29
N ASP A 57 -3.48 -10.95 -20.89
CA ASP A 57 -2.66 -9.73 -21.08
C ASP A 57 -2.17 -9.10 -19.77
N GLU A 58 -2.90 -9.29 -18.66
CA GLU A 58 -2.49 -8.81 -17.34
C GLU A 58 -1.41 -9.67 -16.66
N CYS A 59 -1.18 -10.86 -17.20
CA CYS A 59 -0.31 -11.89 -16.61
C CYS A 59 0.77 -12.39 -17.59
N GLU A 60 0.92 -11.76 -18.75
CA GLU A 60 1.93 -12.15 -19.72
C GLU A 60 3.34 -12.06 -19.12
N PRO A 61 4.25 -12.97 -19.52
CA PRO A 61 5.65 -12.85 -19.17
C PRO A 61 6.23 -11.54 -19.67
N LEU A 62 7.03 -10.90 -18.84
CA LEU A 62 7.69 -9.65 -19.20
C LEU A 62 8.89 -9.95 -20.09
N GLU A 63 9.09 -9.15 -21.14
CA GLU A 63 10.26 -9.28 -22.03
C GLU A 63 11.58 -8.99 -21.28
N ALA A 64 11.55 -8.03 -20.36
CA ALA A 64 12.67 -7.68 -19.49
C ALA A 64 12.15 -7.10 -18.16
N SER A 65 12.89 -7.36 -17.07
CA SER A 65 12.58 -6.73 -15.80
C SER A 65 13.07 -5.29 -15.77
N ALA A 66 12.20 -4.35 -15.40
CA ALA A 66 12.58 -2.96 -15.19
C ALA A 66 13.37 -2.75 -13.88
N GLY A 67 13.29 -3.72 -12.97
CA GLY A 67 13.90 -3.64 -11.64
C GLY A 67 13.18 -2.70 -10.68
N PRO A 68 13.79 -2.40 -9.51
CA PRO A 68 13.21 -1.52 -8.51
C PRO A 68 13.05 -0.09 -9.04
N VAL A 69 11.89 0.53 -8.76
CA VAL A 69 11.60 1.91 -9.17
C VAL A 69 12.33 2.89 -8.24
N PRO A 70 13.03 3.92 -8.76
CA PRO A 70 13.57 4.98 -7.93
C PRO A 70 12.46 5.69 -7.14
N LEU A 71 12.52 5.64 -5.79
CA LEU A 71 11.51 6.24 -4.93
C LEU A 71 11.75 7.74 -4.77
N THR A 72 11.37 8.51 -5.77
CA THR A 72 11.37 9.97 -5.75
C THR A 72 10.16 10.52 -5.00
N ASP A 73 10.16 11.84 -4.67
CA ASP A 73 8.97 12.51 -4.11
C ASP A 73 7.73 12.31 -4.97
N ARG A 74 7.89 12.33 -6.30
CA ARG A 74 6.80 12.09 -7.25
C ARG A 74 6.29 10.66 -7.13
N ALA A 75 7.18 9.68 -7.11
CA ALA A 75 6.81 8.27 -6.98
C ALA A 75 6.09 8.01 -5.65
N TRP A 76 6.60 8.55 -4.54
CA TRP A 76 5.94 8.48 -3.25
C TRP A 76 4.55 9.09 -3.25
N HIS A 77 4.41 10.29 -3.82
CA HIS A 77 3.11 10.95 -3.93
C HIS A 77 2.11 10.16 -4.78
N GLN A 78 2.57 9.47 -5.82
CA GLN A 78 1.72 8.57 -6.62
C GLN A 78 1.22 7.39 -5.79
N LEU A 79 2.10 6.72 -5.02
CA LEU A 79 1.70 5.62 -4.13
C LEU A 79 0.65 6.06 -3.10
N ASP A 80 0.91 7.15 -2.38
CA ASP A 80 0.02 7.67 -1.35
C ASP A 80 -1.34 8.10 -1.94
N THR A 81 -1.33 8.85 -3.04
CA THR A 81 -2.55 9.33 -3.70
C THR A 81 -3.40 8.16 -4.21
N VAL A 82 -2.79 7.18 -4.87
CA VAL A 82 -3.49 6.00 -5.38
C VAL A 82 -4.05 5.18 -4.22
N ASN A 83 -3.27 4.94 -3.16
CA ASN A 83 -3.75 4.19 -2.01
C ASN A 83 -4.99 4.84 -1.39
N ARG A 84 -4.91 6.13 -1.03
CA ARG A 84 -6.02 6.86 -0.41
C ARG A 84 -7.23 6.95 -1.30
N ARG A 85 -7.05 7.24 -2.60
CA ARG A 85 -8.14 7.36 -3.56
C ARG A 85 -8.97 6.07 -3.63
N PHE A 86 -8.33 4.94 -3.91
CA PHE A 86 -9.07 3.68 -4.04
C PHE A 86 -9.66 3.19 -2.72
N ASN A 87 -9.05 3.50 -1.58
CA ASN A 87 -9.64 3.22 -0.26
C ASN A 87 -10.92 4.03 0.00
N LEU A 88 -11.09 5.18 -0.64
CA LEU A 88 -12.30 6.01 -0.54
C LEU A 88 -13.35 5.67 -1.60
N ASP A 89 -12.91 5.34 -2.82
CA ASP A 89 -13.80 5.19 -3.98
C ASP A 89 -14.48 3.82 -4.02
N ILE A 90 -13.83 2.76 -3.50
CA ILE A 90 -14.35 1.39 -3.49
C ILE A 90 -15.02 1.11 -2.15
N LEU A 91 -16.20 0.50 -2.19
CA LEU A 91 -16.93 0.05 -1.00
C LEU A 91 -16.64 -1.42 -0.71
N PRO A 92 -16.28 -1.79 0.55
CA PRO A 92 -15.88 -3.14 0.87
C PRO A 92 -17.07 -4.10 0.86
N VAL A 93 -17.01 -5.13 0.02
CA VAL A 93 -17.97 -6.22 -0.06
C VAL A 93 -17.20 -7.48 -0.42
N THR A 94 -17.44 -8.58 0.30
CA THR A 94 -16.76 -9.84 -0.01
C THR A 94 -17.31 -10.47 -1.29
N ASP A 95 -16.48 -11.20 -1.99
CA ASP A 95 -16.84 -12.00 -3.17
C ASP A 95 -18.04 -12.93 -2.90
N GLN A 96 -18.08 -13.57 -1.74
CA GLN A 96 -19.19 -14.45 -1.36
C GLN A 96 -20.51 -13.69 -1.28
N ALA A 97 -20.49 -12.44 -0.79
CA ALA A 97 -21.72 -11.65 -0.65
C ALA A 97 -22.18 -11.05 -1.98
N PHE A 98 -21.26 -10.72 -2.88
CA PHE A 98 -21.57 -9.99 -4.11
C PHE A 98 -21.72 -10.91 -5.33
N TYR A 99 -20.84 -11.92 -5.46
CA TYR A 99 -20.79 -12.82 -6.63
C TYR A 99 -21.26 -14.25 -6.32
N ASP A 100 -21.57 -14.59 -5.06
CA ASP A 100 -21.79 -15.95 -4.58
C ASP A 100 -20.61 -16.91 -4.88
N ARG A 101 -19.41 -16.37 -4.80
CA ARG A 101 -18.12 -17.06 -5.01
C ARG A 101 -17.20 -16.79 -3.83
N ARG A 102 -16.27 -17.70 -3.56
CA ARG A 102 -15.32 -17.50 -2.44
C ARG A 102 -14.13 -16.62 -2.80
N GLU A 103 -13.72 -16.67 -4.05
CA GLU A 103 -12.54 -16.00 -4.59
C GLU A 103 -12.83 -15.61 -6.04
N TYR A 104 -13.02 -14.35 -6.34
CA TYR A 104 -13.32 -13.86 -7.68
C TYR A 104 -12.59 -12.55 -7.96
N TRP A 105 -11.30 -12.64 -8.18
CA TRP A 105 -10.43 -11.52 -8.47
C TRP A 105 -10.88 -10.78 -9.73
N THR A 106 -11.21 -9.52 -9.58
CA THR A 106 -11.66 -8.69 -10.71
C THR A 106 -11.32 -7.21 -10.48
N TYR A 107 -11.53 -6.39 -11.51
CA TYR A 107 -11.47 -4.94 -11.32
C TYR A 107 -12.81 -4.45 -10.80
N PRO A 108 -12.87 -3.78 -9.66
CA PRO A 108 -14.11 -3.32 -9.07
C PRO A 108 -14.67 -2.12 -9.84
N ASP A 109 -15.98 -2.10 -10.07
CA ASP A 109 -16.67 -0.88 -10.51
C ASP A 109 -16.89 0.07 -9.31
N ARG A 110 -17.41 -0.45 -8.23
CA ARG A 110 -17.72 0.28 -7.00
C ARG A 110 -17.54 -0.57 -5.74
N TYR A 111 -17.69 -1.86 -5.84
CA TYR A 111 -17.65 -2.81 -4.73
C TYR A 111 -16.56 -3.83 -4.98
N GLY A 112 -15.86 -4.23 -3.93
CA GLY A 112 -14.81 -5.23 -4.01
C GLY A 112 -14.24 -5.58 -2.65
N ASP A 113 -13.42 -6.63 -2.59
CA ASP A 113 -12.66 -6.97 -1.40
C ASP A 113 -11.15 -6.75 -1.59
N CYS A 114 -10.32 -7.32 -0.74
CA CYS A 114 -8.92 -6.89 -0.62
C CYS A 114 -8.12 -7.00 -1.92
N GLU A 115 -8.31 -8.07 -2.69
CA GLU A 115 -7.60 -8.26 -3.96
C GLU A 115 -8.07 -7.33 -5.07
N ASP A 116 -9.37 -7.00 -5.10
CA ASP A 116 -9.94 -6.07 -6.08
C ASP A 116 -9.38 -4.66 -5.88
N TYR A 117 -9.27 -4.21 -4.62
CA TYR A 117 -8.58 -2.96 -4.29
C TYR A 117 -7.12 -2.98 -4.75
N ALA A 118 -6.40 -4.07 -4.49
CA ALA A 118 -5.01 -4.18 -4.86
C ALA A 118 -4.83 -4.20 -6.38
N LEU A 119 -5.69 -4.90 -7.13
CA LEU A 119 -5.71 -4.89 -8.60
C LEU A 119 -6.00 -3.50 -9.17
N ALA A 120 -6.99 -2.79 -8.62
CA ALA A 120 -7.33 -1.43 -9.06
C ALA A 120 -6.17 -0.45 -8.83
N LYS A 121 -5.52 -0.50 -7.67
CA LYS A 121 -4.34 0.30 -7.36
C LYS A 121 -3.17 -0.02 -8.30
N ARG A 122 -2.94 -1.31 -8.55
CA ARG A 122 -1.91 -1.78 -9.49
C ARG A 122 -2.11 -1.19 -10.88
N ARG A 123 -3.32 -1.31 -11.45
CA ARG A 123 -3.65 -0.76 -12.77
C ARG A 123 -3.42 0.75 -12.82
N ALA A 124 -3.89 1.49 -11.83
CA ALA A 124 -3.73 2.94 -11.78
C ALA A 124 -2.26 3.36 -11.74
N LEU A 125 -1.41 2.64 -11.01
CA LEU A 125 0.03 2.91 -10.97
C LEU A 125 0.71 2.58 -12.30
N ILE A 126 0.32 1.49 -12.98
CA ILE A 126 0.81 1.15 -14.33
C ILE A 126 0.44 2.27 -15.32
N GLU A 127 -0.79 2.79 -15.27
CA GLU A 127 -1.24 3.93 -16.08
C GLU A 127 -0.43 5.22 -15.79
N LEU A 128 0.11 5.37 -14.58
CA LEU A 128 1.01 6.45 -14.18
C LEU A 128 2.47 6.20 -14.59
N GLY A 129 2.76 5.07 -15.25
CA GLY A 129 4.08 4.72 -15.79
C GLY A 129 4.93 3.83 -14.88
N TRP A 130 4.35 3.22 -13.83
CA TRP A 130 5.07 2.22 -13.04
C TRP A 130 5.21 0.92 -13.81
N PRO A 131 6.39 0.27 -13.78
CA PRO A 131 6.57 -1.05 -14.38
C PRO A 131 5.72 -2.10 -13.67
N ALA A 132 5.11 -3.01 -14.44
CA ALA A 132 4.21 -4.03 -13.89
C ALA A 132 4.93 -5.01 -12.93
N ASP A 133 6.22 -5.28 -13.17
CA ASP A 133 7.08 -6.15 -12.33
C ASP A 133 7.52 -5.50 -11.02
N SER A 134 7.31 -4.19 -10.87
CA SER A 134 7.50 -3.48 -9.60
C SER A 134 6.23 -3.37 -8.75
N LEU A 135 5.09 -3.87 -9.23
CA LEU A 135 3.78 -3.78 -8.60
C LEU A 135 3.17 -5.18 -8.45
N LEU A 136 3.44 -5.83 -7.34
CA LEU A 136 3.16 -7.25 -7.16
C LEU A 136 2.06 -7.49 -6.12
N MET A 137 1.08 -8.32 -6.48
CA MET A 137 0.08 -8.81 -5.54
C MET A 137 0.75 -9.70 -4.50
N ALA A 138 0.45 -9.50 -3.22
CA ALA A 138 0.94 -10.35 -2.14
C ALA A 138 -0.21 -10.86 -1.26
N LEU A 139 -0.10 -12.10 -0.82
CA LEU A 139 -0.96 -12.68 0.21
C LEU A 139 -0.24 -12.67 1.54
N VAL A 140 -0.94 -12.14 2.52
CA VAL A 140 -0.46 -11.99 3.90
C VAL A 140 -1.45 -12.64 4.87
N ARG A 141 -1.03 -12.81 6.10
CA ARG A 141 -1.88 -13.20 7.22
C ARG A 141 -1.92 -12.09 8.23
N GLN A 142 -3.12 -11.65 8.58
CA GLN A 142 -3.36 -10.66 9.61
C GLN A 142 -3.11 -11.25 11.01
N SER A 143 -2.98 -10.40 12.03
CA SER A 143 -2.76 -10.81 13.42
C SER A 143 -3.90 -11.65 14.00
N ASN A 144 -5.13 -11.50 13.49
CA ASN A 144 -6.28 -12.33 13.84
C ASN A 144 -6.31 -13.70 13.15
N GLY A 145 -5.37 -13.95 12.22
CA GLY A 145 -5.24 -15.20 11.47
C GLY A 145 -5.93 -15.21 10.11
N ASP A 146 -6.65 -14.15 9.74
CA ASP A 146 -7.33 -14.05 8.45
C ASP A 146 -6.33 -13.86 7.29
N ALA A 147 -6.67 -14.44 6.15
CA ALA A 147 -5.97 -14.16 4.91
C ALA A 147 -6.32 -12.76 4.40
N HIS A 148 -5.36 -12.11 3.76
CA HIS A 148 -5.54 -10.77 3.21
C HIS A 148 -4.64 -10.59 1.98
N ALA A 149 -5.09 -9.78 1.01
CA ALA A 149 -4.33 -9.43 -0.17
C ALA A 149 -3.94 -7.95 -0.14
N VAL A 150 -2.69 -7.66 -0.50
CA VAL A 150 -2.17 -6.29 -0.59
C VAL A 150 -1.38 -6.11 -1.87
N LEU A 151 -1.20 -4.86 -2.30
CA LEU A 151 -0.26 -4.52 -3.34
C LEU A 151 1.10 -4.16 -2.74
N VAL A 152 2.16 -4.73 -3.28
CA VAL A 152 3.55 -4.41 -2.92
C VAL A 152 4.20 -3.64 -4.05
N ALA A 153 4.68 -2.43 -3.78
CA ALA A 153 5.50 -1.64 -4.69
C ALA A 153 6.99 -1.86 -4.39
N ILE A 154 7.74 -2.30 -5.40
CA ILE A 154 9.18 -2.58 -5.30
C ILE A 154 9.96 -1.33 -5.72
N THR A 155 10.73 -0.78 -4.80
CA THR A 155 11.53 0.44 -5.01
C THR A 155 12.98 0.23 -4.60
N ASP A 156 13.85 1.15 -4.99
CA ASP A 156 15.26 1.18 -4.61
C ASP A 156 15.47 1.44 -3.10
N LEU A 157 14.46 1.99 -2.40
CA LEU A 157 14.48 2.19 -0.95
C LEU A 157 13.75 1.08 -0.17
N GLY A 158 13.27 0.03 -0.85
CA GLY A 158 12.60 -1.12 -0.25
C GLY A 158 11.22 -1.39 -0.82
N HIS A 159 10.49 -2.27 -0.15
CA HIS A 159 9.16 -2.71 -0.57
C HIS A 159 8.09 -2.01 0.26
N PHE A 160 7.15 -1.33 -0.40
CA PHE A 160 6.09 -0.57 0.24
C PHE A 160 4.72 -1.21 -0.03
N VAL A 161 3.85 -1.14 0.96
CA VAL A 161 2.53 -1.79 0.95
C VAL A 161 1.44 -0.76 0.75
N LEU A 162 0.58 -1.01 -0.23
CA LEU A 162 -0.68 -0.31 -0.44
C LEU A 162 -1.81 -1.25 -0.02
N ASP A 163 -2.56 -0.83 0.98
CA ASP A 163 -3.53 -1.65 1.67
C ASP A 163 -4.90 -0.94 1.74
N ASN A 164 -6.00 -1.68 1.57
CA ASN A 164 -7.35 -1.12 1.73
C ASN A 164 -7.76 -0.99 3.21
N LEU A 165 -7.07 -1.66 4.12
CA LEU A 165 -7.29 -1.55 5.57
C LEU A 165 -6.45 -0.46 6.23
N ALA A 166 -5.48 0.12 5.50
CA ALA A 166 -4.59 1.16 6.01
C ALA A 166 -4.60 2.39 5.10
N GLY A 167 -4.74 3.58 5.70
CA GLY A 167 -4.72 4.84 4.95
C GLY A 167 -3.32 5.20 4.45
N ASP A 168 -2.30 4.85 5.18
CA ASP A 168 -0.91 5.21 4.89
C ASP A 168 -0.18 4.09 4.16
N VAL A 169 0.67 4.46 3.20
CA VAL A 169 1.63 3.54 2.58
C VAL A 169 2.82 3.40 3.52
N VAL A 170 3.17 2.16 3.87
CA VAL A 170 4.26 1.86 4.81
C VAL A 170 5.19 0.80 4.25
N GLY A 171 6.41 0.70 4.76
CA GLY A 171 7.29 -0.42 4.44
C GLY A 171 6.66 -1.75 4.89
N TRP A 172 6.89 -2.82 4.13
CA TRP A 172 6.36 -4.15 4.46
C TRP A 172 6.73 -4.60 5.88
N ASP A 173 7.93 -4.21 6.34
CA ASP A 173 8.48 -4.52 7.66
C ASP A 173 7.83 -3.72 8.80
N GLN A 174 7.02 -2.70 8.48
CA GLN A 174 6.26 -1.89 9.44
C GLN A 174 4.79 -2.35 9.57
N THR A 175 4.36 -3.30 8.75
CA THR A 175 3.02 -3.88 8.87
C THR A 175 2.96 -4.96 9.96
N ASP A 176 1.78 -5.17 10.53
CA ASP A 176 1.51 -6.27 11.47
C ASP A 176 1.15 -7.59 10.74
N TYR A 177 1.43 -7.65 9.44
CA TYR A 177 1.13 -8.80 8.60
C TYR A 177 2.29 -9.78 8.51
N LYS A 178 1.98 -11.07 8.48
CA LYS A 178 2.90 -12.13 8.08
C LYS A 178 2.82 -12.31 6.57
N PHE A 179 3.89 -12.02 5.87
CA PHE A 179 3.96 -12.19 4.41
C PHE A 179 4.16 -13.67 4.07
N ILE A 180 3.27 -14.21 3.23
CA ILE A 180 3.24 -15.63 2.91
C ILE A 180 3.78 -15.89 1.50
N LYS A 181 3.21 -15.20 0.50
CA LYS A 181 3.59 -15.36 -0.90
C LYS A 181 3.27 -14.09 -1.69
N MET A 182 3.89 -13.96 -2.85
CA MET A 182 3.74 -12.81 -3.72
C MET A 182 3.84 -13.25 -5.18
N GLN A 183 3.29 -12.48 -6.11
CA GLN A 183 3.60 -12.64 -7.53
C GLN A 183 5.11 -12.60 -7.75
N SER A 184 5.58 -13.32 -8.73
CA SER A 184 7.00 -13.29 -9.10
C SER A 184 7.30 -12.02 -9.90
N PRO A 185 8.36 -11.27 -9.57
CA PRO A 185 8.79 -10.15 -10.40
C PRO A 185 9.33 -10.59 -11.78
N ALA A 186 9.69 -11.88 -11.95
CA ALA A 186 10.17 -12.40 -13.22
C ALA A 186 9.03 -12.83 -14.17
N THR A 187 7.85 -13.15 -13.64
CA THR A 187 6.70 -13.58 -14.42
C THR A 187 5.42 -13.47 -13.58
N LEU A 188 4.46 -12.66 -14.03
CA LEU A 188 3.30 -12.25 -13.23
C LEU A 188 2.24 -13.36 -13.06
N ASP A 189 2.27 -14.41 -13.88
CA ASP A 189 1.39 -15.58 -13.79
C ASP A 189 1.79 -16.56 -12.67
N ARG A 190 3.01 -16.42 -12.13
CA ARG A 190 3.56 -17.33 -11.12
C ARG A 190 3.79 -16.64 -9.80
N TRP A 191 3.86 -17.45 -8.74
CA TRP A 191 3.97 -16.98 -7.36
C TRP A 191 5.18 -17.60 -6.67
N VAL A 192 5.74 -16.82 -5.75
CA VAL A 192 6.87 -17.20 -4.90
C VAL A 192 6.47 -17.19 -3.45
N GLU A 193 6.97 -18.14 -2.67
CA GLU A 193 6.88 -18.16 -1.22
C GLU A 193 7.89 -17.17 -0.64
N LEU A 194 7.49 -16.46 0.41
CA LEU A 194 8.31 -15.47 1.10
C LEU A 194 8.83 -15.99 2.43
N VAL A 195 10.03 -15.54 2.79
CA VAL A 195 10.57 -15.69 4.13
C VAL A 195 10.27 -14.41 4.91
N ASP A 196 9.51 -14.57 5.97
CA ASP A 196 9.21 -13.47 6.90
C ASP A 196 9.44 -13.98 8.33
N ASP A 197 10.62 -13.78 8.86
CA ASP A 197 11.05 -14.27 10.19
C ASP A 197 10.78 -13.25 11.31
N ARG A 198 10.06 -12.15 11.00
CA ARG A 198 9.72 -11.15 12.01
C ARG A 198 8.86 -11.76 13.11
N VAL A 199 9.19 -11.42 14.35
CA VAL A 199 8.34 -11.70 15.51
C VAL A 199 7.26 -10.64 15.54
N LEU A 200 6.05 -10.98 15.11
CA LEU A 200 4.91 -10.08 15.17
C LEU A 200 4.31 -10.15 16.59
N TRP A 201 4.26 -9.01 17.25
CA TRP A 201 3.61 -8.90 18.55
C TRP A 201 2.09 -8.94 18.35
N VAL A 202 1.48 -10.07 18.69
CA VAL A 202 0.03 -10.14 18.82
C VAL A 202 -0.31 -9.44 20.13
N ALA A 203 -0.89 -8.24 20.05
CA ALA A 203 -1.46 -7.62 21.22
C ALA A 203 -2.62 -8.50 21.70
N SER A 204 -2.40 -9.26 22.77
CA SER A 204 -3.49 -9.98 23.46
C SER A 204 -4.46 -8.92 24.00
N ARG A 205 -5.67 -8.88 23.44
CA ARG A 205 -6.79 -8.13 23.97
C ARG A 205 -7.42 -8.87 25.12
#